data_d830ab77a80db316d924ef42ef3d3448
#
_entry.id   d830ab77a80db316d924ef42ef3d3448
#
_cell.length_a   1.000
_cell.length_b   1.000
_cell.length_c   1.000
_cell.angle_alpha   90.00
_cell.angle_beta   90.00
_cell.angle_gamma   90.00
#
_symmetry.space_group_name_H-M   'P 1'
#
loop_
_entity.id
_entity.type
_entity.pdbx_description
1 polymer ?
#
loop_
_entity_poly.entity_id
_entity_poly.type
_entity_poly.pdbx_seq_one_letter_code
_entity_poly.pdbx_strand_id
1 'polypeptide(L)'
;MEYQGPDILSKLEAKIEAKRSELEQWFAEKRSEMDMPIYGSVDIRDAHWKVAVVDANQYPAGFNNLRDGDIGEHFRHAIGDLRHIHIWPENHTRNPAYEANVESLKTILENEGYAVTVGILDVEEGLPVSIQGAIPDLILLNNDLTSGPLPDLGVPILPPPQMGWYQRRKSDHFKAAQPLLDEVADLLEVDPWLLSTHWIVSEDKCLEKETCRTLLAAEADNFLTHIQAKYDEFGIQGKPTLFVKNDSGTYGLGILEIQSGEELLNLSNRKMNRLTYGKGGADAENFL
;
A
#
# COMPACT_ATOMS: atom_id res chain seq x y z
N MET A 1 10.83 -22.84 -14.14
CA MET A 1 10.62 -22.76 -15.62
C MET A 1 11.18 -21.42 -16.02
N GLU A 2 12.08 -21.40 -16.98
CA GLU A 2 12.66 -20.15 -17.48
C GLU A 2 11.61 -19.42 -18.31
N TYR A 3 11.41 -18.13 -18.08
CA TYR A 3 10.45 -17.32 -18.84
C TYR A 3 10.89 -17.26 -20.31
N GLN A 4 9.99 -17.65 -21.21
CA GLN A 4 10.25 -17.67 -22.66
C GLN A 4 9.45 -16.61 -23.43
N GLY A 5 8.95 -15.59 -22.72
CA GLY A 5 8.18 -14.50 -23.31
C GLY A 5 9.04 -13.39 -23.92
N PRO A 6 8.43 -12.29 -24.37
CA PRO A 6 9.13 -11.16 -24.96
C PRO A 6 10.07 -10.50 -23.95
N ASP A 7 11.21 -10.05 -24.43
CA ASP A 7 12.24 -9.35 -23.64
C ASP A 7 11.85 -7.88 -23.42
N ILE A 8 10.81 -7.66 -22.60
CA ILE A 8 10.28 -6.34 -22.27
C ILE A 8 11.10 -5.70 -21.16
N LEU A 9 11.42 -6.46 -20.10
CA LEU A 9 12.14 -5.92 -18.93
C LEU A 9 13.53 -5.42 -19.29
N SER A 10 14.33 -6.18 -20.04
CA SER A 10 15.67 -5.72 -20.41
C SER A 10 15.65 -4.45 -21.28
N LYS A 11 14.61 -4.30 -22.12
CA LYS A 11 14.44 -3.06 -22.89
C LYS A 11 14.05 -1.88 -21.99
N LEU A 12 13.20 -2.11 -21.02
CA LEU A 12 12.81 -1.10 -20.04
C LEU A 12 14.01 -0.71 -19.15
N GLU A 13 14.78 -1.69 -18.66
CA GLU A 13 16.00 -1.48 -17.89
C GLU A 13 17.03 -0.65 -18.66
N ALA A 14 17.23 -0.95 -19.95
CA ALA A 14 18.13 -0.18 -20.80
C ALA A 14 17.69 1.29 -20.96
N LYS A 15 16.38 1.56 -21.05
CA LYS A 15 15.84 2.92 -21.10
C LYS A 15 16.00 3.64 -19.76
N ILE A 16 15.73 2.97 -18.65
CA ILE A 16 15.95 3.50 -17.30
C ILE A 16 17.42 3.88 -17.12
N GLU A 17 18.34 3.02 -17.52
CA GLU A 17 19.77 3.30 -17.41
C GLU A 17 20.21 4.46 -18.29
N ALA A 18 19.72 4.52 -19.52
CA ALA A 18 20.02 5.61 -20.46
C ALA A 18 19.49 6.96 -19.97
N LYS A 19 18.41 6.98 -19.18
CA LYS A 19 17.75 8.18 -18.65
C LYS A 19 17.94 8.37 -17.13
N ARG A 20 18.90 7.67 -16.54
CA ARG A 20 19.11 7.65 -15.08
C ARG A 20 19.23 9.05 -14.48
N SER A 21 20.05 9.90 -15.05
CA SER A 21 20.25 11.26 -14.51
C SER A 21 19.00 12.13 -14.61
N GLU A 22 18.24 11.99 -15.70
CA GLU A 22 16.97 12.70 -15.88
C GLU A 22 15.92 12.22 -14.88
N LEU A 23 15.87 10.91 -14.62
CA LEU A 23 14.99 10.31 -13.60
C LEU A 23 15.37 10.77 -12.19
N GLU A 24 16.67 10.77 -11.85
CA GLU A 24 17.16 11.23 -10.54
C GLU A 24 16.80 12.68 -10.30
N GLN A 25 16.93 13.54 -11.32
CA GLN A 25 16.51 14.92 -11.25
C GLN A 25 15.00 15.03 -11.05
N TRP A 26 14.20 14.33 -11.85
CA TRP A 26 12.74 14.30 -11.72
C TRP A 26 12.29 13.88 -10.31
N PHE A 27 12.89 12.80 -9.77
CA PHE A 27 12.60 12.36 -8.41
C PHE A 27 12.99 13.39 -7.35
N ALA A 28 14.11 14.09 -7.53
CA ALA A 28 14.53 15.14 -6.61
C ALA A 28 13.55 16.32 -6.62
N GLU A 29 13.11 16.76 -7.80
CA GLU A 29 12.10 17.80 -7.98
C GLU A 29 10.79 17.43 -7.30
N LYS A 30 10.22 16.24 -7.62
CA LYS A 30 8.97 15.77 -7.02
C LYS A 30 9.04 15.65 -5.49
N ARG A 31 10.16 15.13 -4.95
CA ARG A 31 10.36 15.06 -3.49
C ARG A 31 10.45 16.44 -2.84
N SER A 32 10.94 17.44 -3.54
CA SER A 32 11.01 18.82 -3.00
C SER A 32 9.64 19.51 -2.93
N GLU A 33 8.66 19.02 -3.68
CA GLU A 33 7.30 19.54 -3.75
C GLU A 33 6.33 18.85 -2.76
N MET A 34 6.76 17.80 -2.08
CA MET A 34 5.90 16.95 -1.24
C MET A 34 6.45 16.82 0.18
N ASP A 35 5.54 16.81 1.15
CA ASP A 35 5.87 16.38 2.51
C ASP A 35 6.05 14.85 2.52
N MET A 36 7.30 14.40 2.47
CA MET A 36 7.61 12.97 2.45
C MET A 36 7.28 12.33 3.80
N PRO A 37 6.59 11.17 3.82
CA PRO A 37 6.37 10.43 5.04
C PRO A 37 7.70 9.91 5.60
N ILE A 38 7.78 9.73 6.92
CA ILE A 38 8.97 9.21 7.60
C ILE A 38 9.39 7.83 7.04
N TYR A 39 8.43 7.04 6.64
CA TYR A 39 8.60 5.75 5.96
C TYR A 39 7.31 5.33 5.25
N GLY A 40 7.41 4.29 4.46
CA GLY A 40 6.30 3.63 3.81
C GLY A 40 6.76 2.30 3.25
N SER A 41 5.82 1.46 2.85
CA SER A 41 6.10 0.24 2.11
C SER A 41 5.20 0.10 0.90
N VAL A 42 5.67 -0.64 -0.08
CA VAL A 42 4.89 -1.01 -1.26
C VAL A 42 4.98 -2.51 -1.49
N ASP A 43 3.86 -3.09 -1.91
CA ASP A 43 3.84 -4.46 -2.40
C ASP A 43 4.09 -4.45 -3.90
N ILE A 44 5.07 -5.22 -4.35
CA ILE A 44 5.45 -5.34 -5.75
C ILE A 44 5.02 -6.71 -6.26
N ARG A 45 4.52 -6.75 -7.50
CA ARG A 45 4.32 -7.99 -8.26
C ARG A 45 5.22 -7.98 -9.49
N ASP A 46 5.92 -9.09 -9.64
CA ASP A 46 6.79 -9.36 -10.79
C ASP A 46 6.16 -10.46 -11.65
N ALA A 47 5.87 -10.14 -12.89
CA ALA A 47 5.33 -11.05 -13.90
C ALA A 47 6.42 -11.50 -14.91
N HIS A 48 7.69 -11.29 -14.61
CA HIS A 48 8.84 -11.53 -15.49
C HIS A 48 8.94 -10.63 -16.73
N TRP A 49 7.88 -9.94 -17.09
CA TRP A 49 7.84 -8.98 -18.20
C TRP A 49 7.38 -7.59 -17.77
N LYS A 50 6.87 -7.48 -16.55
CA LYS A 50 6.43 -6.24 -15.94
C LYS A 50 6.55 -6.33 -14.43
N VAL A 51 7.00 -5.25 -13.82
CA VAL A 51 7.00 -5.06 -12.36
C VAL A 51 6.09 -3.88 -12.03
N ALA A 52 5.18 -4.07 -11.09
CA ALA A 52 4.26 -3.01 -10.70
C ALA A 52 3.97 -3.03 -9.19
N VAL A 53 3.75 -1.84 -8.63
CA VAL A 53 3.24 -1.66 -7.27
C VAL A 53 1.75 -1.99 -7.25
N VAL A 54 1.34 -2.89 -6.36
CA VAL A 54 -0.05 -3.36 -6.25
C VAL A 54 -0.73 -2.96 -4.95
N ASP A 55 0.02 -2.51 -3.97
CA ASP A 55 -0.46 -1.91 -2.73
C ASP A 55 0.63 -1.04 -2.11
N ALA A 56 0.25 -0.11 -1.23
CA ALA A 56 1.16 0.71 -0.46
C ALA A 56 0.65 0.83 0.97
N ASN A 57 1.54 0.94 1.96
CA ASN A 57 1.18 1.09 3.36
C ASN A 57 2.05 2.15 4.03
N GLN A 58 1.44 3.04 4.80
CA GLN A 58 2.13 4.10 5.55
C GLN A 58 2.51 3.67 6.97
N TYR A 59 2.00 2.53 7.44
CA TYR A 59 2.30 1.94 8.75
C TYR A 59 2.89 0.54 8.56
N PRO A 60 4.06 0.41 7.91
CA PRO A 60 4.60 -0.87 7.53
C PRO A 60 4.98 -1.73 8.74
N ALA A 61 4.76 -3.02 8.61
CA ALA A 61 5.44 -4.03 9.40
C ALA A 61 6.55 -4.68 8.56
N GLY A 62 7.63 -5.15 9.19
CA GLY A 62 8.72 -5.81 8.49
C GLY A 62 10.08 -5.17 8.68
N PHE A 63 10.26 -4.28 9.68
CA PHE A 63 11.57 -3.72 10.04
C PHE A 63 12.60 -4.81 10.36
N ASN A 64 12.15 -5.96 10.88
CA ASN A 64 12.99 -7.15 11.09
C ASN A 64 13.48 -7.84 9.82
N ASN A 65 12.95 -7.49 8.66
CA ASN A 65 13.35 -8.03 7.35
C ASN A 65 14.32 -7.10 6.61
N LEU A 66 14.53 -5.89 7.14
CA LEU A 66 15.46 -4.94 6.54
C LEU A 66 16.90 -5.45 6.76
N ARG A 67 17.72 -5.30 5.72
CA ARG A 67 19.16 -5.58 5.82
C ARG A 67 19.88 -4.35 6.35
N ASP A 68 21.08 -4.54 6.87
CA ASP A 68 21.93 -3.45 7.32
C ASP A 68 22.06 -2.37 6.24
N GLY A 69 21.85 -1.14 6.64
CA GLY A 69 21.87 0.05 5.80
C GLY A 69 21.66 1.30 6.66
N ASP A 70 21.60 2.46 6.04
CA ASP A 70 21.52 3.77 6.70
C ASP A 70 20.14 4.13 7.28
N ILE A 71 19.36 3.12 7.71
CA ILE A 71 17.99 3.28 8.21
C ILE A 71 17.98 4.13 9.48
N GLY A 72 18.94 3.90 10.38
CA GLY A 72 19.10 4.68 11.59
C GLY A 72 19.39 6.14 11.27
N GLU A 73 20.29 6.41 10.33
CA GLU A 73 20.60 7.76 9.87
C GLU A 73 19.38 8.45 9.26
N HIS A 74 18.57 7.71 8.50
CA HIS A 74 17.31 8.23 7.97
C HIS A 74 16.35 8.66 9.09
N PHE A 75 16.18 7.86 10.14
CA PHE A 75 15.38 8.23 11.31
C PHE A 75 15.93 9.47 12.01
N ARG A 76 17.24 9.55 12.18
CA ARG A 76 17.91 10.71 12.78
C ARG A 76 17.67 11.98 11.98
N HIS A 77 17.74 11.87 10.65
CA HIS A 77 17.46 13.00 9.77
C HIS A 77 15.98 13.43 9.82
N ALA A 78 15.04 12.46 9.85
CA ALA A 78 13.61 12.72 9.83
C ALA A 78 13.05 13.18 11.19
N ILE A 79 13.59 12.68 12.30
CA ILE A 79 13.11 12.96 13.66
C ILE A 79 13.88 14.14 14.31
N GLY A 80 15.16 14.31 13.97
CA GLY A 80 16.00 15.37 14.51
C GLY A 80 16.37 15.17 15.99
N ASP A 81 16.41 16.28 16.74
CA ASP A 81 16.93 16.34 18.12
C ASP A 81 15.91 15.95 19.20
N LEU A 82 14.79 15.30 18.85
CA LEU A 82 13.85 14.74 19.81
C LEU A 82 14.55 13.67 20.66
N ARG A 83 14.04 13.41 21.86
CA ARG A 83 14.72 12.50 22.80
C ARG A 83 13.92 11.29 23.18
N HIS A 84 12.62 11.46 23.39
CA HIS A 84 11.74 10.37 23.81
C HIS A 84 10.69 10.07 22.73
N ILE A 85 10.79 8.87 22.17
CA ILE A 85 9.88 8.35 21.15
C ILE A 85 9.02 7.25 21.74
N HIS A 86 7.70 7.33 21.53
CA HIS A 86 6.81 6.25 21.89
C HIS A 86 6.32 5.53 20.64
N ILE A 87 6.63 4.26 20.49
CA ILE A 87 6.08 3.40 19.44
C ILE A 87 4.71 2.90 19.89
N TRP A 88 3.68 3.24 19.11
CA TRP A 88 2.31 2.77 19.34
C TRP A 88 1.99 1.63 18.37
N PRO A 89 2.08 0.36 18.81
CA PRO A 89 1.84 -0.80 17.97
C PRO A 89 0.36 -1.15 17.84
N GLU A 90 0.05 -2.11 16.98
CA GLU A 90 -1.26 -2.76 16.87
C GLU A 90 -1.66 -3.48 18.16
N ASN A 91 -2.96 -3.43 18.48
CA ASN A 91 -3.50 -3.98 19.73
C ASN A 91 -3.69 -5.52 19.72
N HIS A 92 -3.67 -6.16 18.57
CA HIS A 92 -4.16 -7.55 18.44
C HIS A 92 -3.06 -8.60 18.26
N THR A 93 -1.85 -8.33 18.67
CA THR A 93 -0.72 -9.14 18.28
C THR A 93 -0.36 -10.23 19.27
N ARG A 94 -0.77 -11.44 18.91
CA ARG A 94 -0.09 -12.67 19.31
C ARG A 94 0.73 -13.22 18.12
N ASN A 95 1.25 -12.33 17.28
CA ASN A 95 2.04 -12.70 16.11
C ASN A 95 3.52 -12.45 16.38
N PRO A 96 4.34 -13.48 16.58
CA PRO A 96 5.75 -13.32 16.89
C PRO A 96 6.54 -12.54 15.82
N ALA A 97 6.12 -12.63 14.57
CA ALA A 97 6.76 -11.87 13.50
C ALA A 97 6.50 -10.35 13.62
N TYR A 98 5.32 -9.97 14.10
CA TYR A 98 5.01 -8.58 14.36
C TYR A 98 5.72 -8.06 15.61
N GLU A 99 5.81 -8.87 16.67
CA GLU A 99 6.60 -8.55 17.86
C GLU A 99 8.08 -8.32 17.50
N ALA A 100 8.66 -9.18 16.65
CA ALA A 100 10.02 -9.01 16.14
C ALA A 100 10.16 -7.73 15.29
N ASN A 101 9.14 -7.35 14.51
CA ASN A 101 9.12 -6.09 13.79
C ASN A 101 9.21 -4.88 14.73
N VAL A 102 8.37 -4.83 15.76
CA VAL A 102 8.35 -3.74 16.75
C VAL A 102 9.67 -3.66 17.53
N GLU A 103 10.22 -4.79 17.92
CA GLU A 103 11.52 -4.83 18.62
C GLU A 103 12.67 -4.37 17.72
N SER A 104 12.64 -4.72 16.43
CA SER A 104 13.63 -4.22 15.46
C SER A 104 13.54 -2.71 15.28
N LEU A 105 12.32 -2.18 15.11
CA LEU A 105 12.11 -0.74 15.02
C LEU A 105 12.61 0.00 16.27
N LYS A 106 12.29 -0.52 17.46
CA LYS A 106 12.80 -0.01 18.74
C LYS A 106 14.32 0.00 18.77
N THR A 107 14.95 -1.13 18.45
CA THR A 107 16.42 -1.27 18.44
C THR A 107 17.09 -0.28 17.49
N ILE A 108 16.52 -0.07 16.28
CA ILE A 108 17.03 0.92 15.33
C ILE A 108 17.04 2.30 15.96
N LEU A 109 15.94 2.71 16.59
CA LEU A 109 15.82 4.04 17.20
C LEU A 109 16.75 4.19 18.44
N GLU A 110 16.84 3.17 19.28
CA GLU A 110 17.74 3.18 20.45
C GLU A 110 19.22 3.27 20.05
N ASN A 111 19.62 2.61 18.96
CA ASN A 111 20.98 2.70 18.41
C ASN A 111 21.32 4.13 17.94
N GLU A 112 20.32 4.92 17.54
CA GLU A 112 20.47 6.33 17.18
C GLU A 112 20.44 7.27 18.40
N GLY A 113 20.30 6.74 19.60
CA GLY A 113 20.37 7.49 20.86
C GLY A 113 19.03 7.98 21.40
N TYR A 114 17.91 7.56 20.82
CA TYR A 114 16.59 7.88 21.35
C TYR A 114 16.23 7.03 22.56
N ALA A 115 15.55 7.62 23.54
CA ALA A 115 14.85 6.86 24.57
C ALA A 115 13.53 6.36 23.98
N VAL A 116 13.33 5.03 23.95
CA VAL A 116 12.17 4.46 23.26
C VAL A 116 11.28 3.70 24.25
N THR A 117 9.99 4.03 24.24
CA THR A 117 8.96 3.27 24.93
C THR A 117 8.02 2.64 23.92
N VAL A 118 7.42 1.51 24.26
CA VAL A 118 6.52 0.77 23.39
C VAL A 118 5.27 0.40 24.16
N GLY A 119 4.11 0.62 23.60
CA GLY A 119 2.85 0.18 24.18
C GLY A 119 1.63 0.82 23.55
N ILE A 120 0.49 0.23 23.89
CA ILE A 120 -0.82 0.76 23.49
C ILE A 120 -1.13 1.93 24.40
N LEU A 121 -1.61 3.02 23.83
CA LEU A 121 -2.03 4.19 24.58
C LEU A 121 -3.53 4.09 24.89
N ASP A 122 -3.86 4.27 26.16
CA ASP A 122 -5.22 4.59 26.59
C ASP A 122 -5.42 6.09 26.38
N VAL A 123 -6.26 6.43 25.41
CA VAL A 123 -6.46 7.82 25.01
C VAL A 123 -7.79 8.30 25.55
N GLU A 124 -7.74 9.26 26.45
CA GLU A 124 -8.91 10.01 26.90
C GLU A 124 -8.95 11.37 26.21
N GLU A 125 -10.12 11.71 25.66
CA GLU A 125 -10.32 12.97 24.94
C GLU A 125 -10.00 14.18 25.84
N GLY A 126 -9.13 15.06 25.34
CA GLY A 126 -8.77 16.31 26.03
C GLY A 126 -7.69 16.19 27.12
N LEU A 127 -7.07 15.02 27.30
CA LEU A 127 -5.93 14.86 28.20
C LEU A 127 -4.62 14.65 27.42
N PRO A 128 -3.53 15.30 27.82
CA PRO A 128 -2.23 15.03 27.22
C PRO A 128 -1.80 13.59 27.50
N VAL A 129 -1.29 12.92 26.49
CA VAL A 129 -0.76 11.56 26.64
C VAL A 129 0.45 11.58 27.56
N SER A 130 0.42 10.75 28.61
CA SER A 130 1.54 10.56 29.52
C SER A 130 1.91 9.09 29.59
N ILE A 131 3.20 8.78 29.41
CA ILE A 131 3.74 7.44 29.44
C ILE A 131 4.71 7.33 30.61
N GLN A 132 4.37 6.52 31.60
CA GLN A 132 5.16 6.37 32.83
C GLN A 132 5.47 7.72 33.54
N GLY A 133 4.55 8.67 33.42
CA GLY A 133 4.67 10.01 34.02
C GLY A 133 5.46 11.02 33.19
N ALA A 134 5.87 10.69 31.98
CA ALA A 134 6.50 11.59 31.02
C ALA A 134 5.69 11.72 29.75
N ILE A 135 5.70 12.90 29.14
CA ILE A 135 5.10 13.13 27.82
C ILE A 135 6.18 12.80 26.78
N PRO A 136 5.93 11.93 25.80
CA PRO A 136 6.88 11.67 24.72
C PRO A 136 7.02 12.90 23.82
N ASP A 137 8.17 13.06 23.19
CA ASP A 137 8.40 14.12 22.20
C ASP A 137 7.73 13.78 20.85
N LEU A 138 7.56 12.48 20.58
CA LEU A 138 6.97 11.95 19.35
C LEU A 138 6.26 10.63 19.63
N ILE A 139 5.08 10.46 19.03
CA ILE A 139 4.44 9.15 18.89
C ILE A 139 4.71 8.64 17.48
N LEU A 140 5.34 7.47 17.40
CA LEU A 140 5.56 6.75 16.15
C LEU A 140 4.49 5.66 16.00
N LEU A 141 3.56 5.87 15.08
CA LEU A 141 2.49 4.91 14.81
C LEU A 141 3.03 3.70 14.04
N ASN A 142 2.85 2.52 14.61
CA ASN A 142 3.02 1.26 13.91
C ASN A 142 1.71 0.46 14.00
N ASN A 143 0.60 1.12 13.74
CA ASN A 143 -0.73 0.52 13.66
C ASN A 143 -1.56 1.23 12.59
N ASP A 144 -2.42 0.47 11.95
CA ASP A 144 -3.17 0.88 10.76
C ASP A 144 -4.34 1.83 11.04
N LEU A 145 -4.67 2.10 12.29
CA LEU A 145 -5.83 2.92 12.68
C LEU A 145 -7.14 2.46 12.01
N THR A 146 -7.40 1.16 11.98
CA THR A 146 -8.62 0.60 11.37
C THR A 146 -9.89 0.96 12.12
N SER A 147 -9.78 1.30 13.41
CA SER A 147 -10.92 1.59 14.31
C SER A 147 -11.45 3.03 14.19
N GLY A 148 -10.72 3.90 13.51
CA GLY A 148 -11.14 5.31 13.35
C GLY A 148 -10.02 6.32 13.60
N PRO A 149 -10.33 7.63 13.50
CA PRO A 149 -9.39 8.69 13.74
C PRO A 149 -8.93 8.75 15.19
N LEU A 150 -7.74 9.27 15.42
CA LEU A 150 -7.25 9.60 16.75
C LEU A 150 -7.69 11.01 17.16
N PRO A 151 -7.99 11.25 18.46
CA PRO A 151 -8.14 12.59 18.98
C PRO A 151 -6.81 13.33 18.98
N ASP A 152 -6.83 14.64 19.21
CA ASP A 152 -5.61 15.40 19.43
C ASP A 152 -4.96 14.96 20.75
N LEU A 153 -3.73 14.48 20.67
CA LEU A 153 -2.97 13.99 21.82
C LEU A 153 -1.99 15.04 22.39
N GLY A 154 -1.95 16.24 21.78
CA GLY A 154 -0.99 17.28 22.17
C GLY A 154 0.48 16.92 21.94
N VAL A 155 0.76 15.90 21.15
CA VAL A 155 2.10 15.38 20.83
C VAL A 155 2.17 15.12 19.33
N PRO A 156 3.28 15.46 18.64
CA PRO A 156 3.47 15.08 17.25
C PRO A 156 3.32 13.58 17.02
N ILE A 157 2.66 13.20 15.93
CA ILE A 157 2.40 11.79 15.56
C ILE A 157 2.88 11.56 14.13
N LEU A 158 3.71 10.55 13.93
CA LEU A 158 4.21 10.11 12.63
C LEU A 158 3.99 8.61 12.43
N PRO A 159 3.63 8.13 11.23
CA PRO A 159 3.06 8.92 10.12
C PRO A 159 1.77 9.65 10.54
N PRO A 160 1.32 10.67 9.78
CA PRO A 160 0.13 11.44 10.13
C PRO A 160 -1.11 10.53 10.29
N PRO A 161 -1.89 10.64 11.39
CA PRO A 161 -3.06 9.79 11.64
C PRO A 161 -4.12 9.84 10.53
N GLN A 162 -4.16 10.94 9.76
CA GLN A 162 -5.06 11.12 8.61
C GLN A 162 -4.77 10.13 7.47
N MET A 163 -3.61 9.47 7.47
CA MET A 163 -3.26 8.42 6.51
C MET A 163 -3.77 7.03 6.94
N GLY A 164 -4.52 6.95 8.05
CA GLY A 164 -5.04 5.70 8.61
C GLY A 164 -6.05 4.98 7.70
N TRP A 165 -6.10 3.67 7.87
CA TRP A 165 -6.95 2.78 7.06
C TRP A 165 -8.45 3.02 7.24
N TYR A 166 -8.89 3.70 8.29
CA TYR A 166 -10.30 4.04 8.48
C TYR A 166 -10.87 4.88 7.33
N GLN A 167 -10.04 5.69 6.65
CA GLN A 167 -10.47 6.50 5.51
C GLN A 167 -9.74 6.22 4.21
N ARG A 168 -8.64 5.47 4.25
CA ARG A 168 -7.84 5.17 3.05
C ARG A 168 -8.61 4.27 2.09
N ARG A 169 -8.46 4.54 0.80
CA ARG A 169 -8.93 3.68 -0.28
C ARG A 169 -7.74 3.30 -1.17
N LYS A 170 -7.75 2.05 -1.65
CA LYS A 170 -6.70 1.57 -2.58
C LYS A 170 -6.74 2.34 -3.89
N SER A 171 -7.96 2.65 -4.36
CA SER A 171 -8.17 3.47 -5.55
C SER A 171 -7.55 4.86 -5.45
N ASP A 172 -7.54 5.50 -4.27
CA ASP A 172 -6.93 6.82 -4.08
C ASP A 172 -5.41 6.77 -4.29
N HIS A 173 -4.77 5.68 -3.84
CA HIS A 173 -3.34 5.46 -4.12
C HIS A 173 -3.08 5.41 -5.62
N PHE A 174 -3.83 4.61 -6.38
CA PHE A 174 -3.63 4.49 -7.82
C PHE A 174 -3.97 5.77 -8.57
N LYS A 175 -5.04 6.50 -8.16
CA LYS A 175 -5.38 7.82 -8.71
C LYS A 175 -4.25 8.83 -8.52
N ALA A 176 -3.62 8.84 -7.34
CA ALA A 176 -2.52 9.74 -7.04
C ALA A 176 -1.21 9.34 -7.76
N ALA A 177 -0.95 8.05 -7.90
CA ALA A 177 0.27 7.55 -8.53
C ALA A 177 0.24 7.64 -10.06
N GLN A 178 -0.93 7.48 -10.71
CA GLN A 178 -1.04 7.41 -12.16
C GLN A 178 -0.43 8.61 -12.90
N PRO A 179 -0.70 9.87 -12.53
CA PRO A 179 -0.10 11.02 -13.23
C PRO A 179 1.44 11.03 -13.14
N LEU A 180 2.00 10.60 -12.01
CA LEU A 180 3.46 10.52 -11.82
C LEU A 180 4.07 9.41 -12.67
N LEU A 181 3.38 8.27 -12.80
CA LEU A 181 3.81 7.18 -13.66
C LEU A 181 3.72 7.55 -15.14
N ASP A 182 2.73 8.33 -15.54
CA ASP A 182 2.59 8.85 -16.90
C ASP A 182 3.75 9.81 -17.23
N GLU A 183 4.12 10.72 -16.33
CA GLU A 183 5.29 11.59 -16.49
C GLU A 183 6.59 10.78 -16.64
N VAL A 184 6.79 9.73 -15.84
CA VAL A 184 7.95 8.86 -15.93
C VAL A 184 7.94 8.07 -17.23
N ALA A 185 6.77 7.61 -17.68
CA ALA A 185 6.64 6.89 -18.95
C ALA A 185 7.00 7.78 -20.15
N ASP A 186 6.57 9.03 -20.13
CA ASP A 186 6.91 10.04 -21.15
C ASP A 186 8.43 10.31 -21.15
N LEU A 187 9.04 10.49 -19.99
CA LEU A 187 10.48 10.69 -19.85
C LEU A 187 11.28 9.50 -20.39
N LEU A 188 10.82 8.28 -20.14
CA LEU A 188 11.43 7.04 -20.63
C LEU A 188 11.06 6.70 -22.07
N GLU A 189 10.11 7.41 -22.67
CA GLU A 189 9.54 7.09 -23.98
C GLU A 189 9.04 5.65 -24.07
N VAL A 190 8.23 5.23 -23.07
CA VAL A 190 7.61 3.91 -22.99
C VAL A 190 6.11 4.01 -22.84
N ASP A 191 5.41 2.92 -23.11
CA ASP A 191 3.99 2.82 -22.80
C ASP A 191 3.78 2.86 -21.27
N PRO A 192 2.95 3.79 -20.72
CA PRO A 192 2.69 3.87 -19.29
C PRO A 192 2.15 2.57 -18.69
N TRP A 193 1.51 1.73 -19.48
CA TRP A 193 1.05 0.41 -19.08
C TRP A 193 2.18 -0.48 -18.54
N LEU A 194 3.42 -0.31 -18.99
CA LEU A 194 4.57 -1.06 -18.51
C LEU A 194 5.00 -0.68 -17.08
N LEU A 195 4.66 0.51 -16.62
CA LEU A 195 5.08 1.05 -15.32
C LEU A 195 3.97 0.99 -14.27
N SER A 196 2.70 1.00 -14.70
CA SER A 196 1.54 1.14 -13.80
C SER A 196 0.82 -0.17 -13.57
N THR A 197 0.20 -0.33 -12.40
CA THR A 197 -0.87 -1.31 -12.21
C THR A 197 -2.11 -0.80 -12.94
N HIS A 198 -2.66 -1.62 -13.84
CA HIS A 198 -3.92 -1.30 -14.49
C HIS A 198 -5.08 -1.60 -13.53
N TRP A 199 -6.00 -0.68 -13.40
CA TRP A 199 -7.08 -0.76 -12.44
C TRP A 199 -8.34 -0.03 -12.91
N ILE A 200 -9.49 -0.45 -12.40
CA ILE A 200 -10.77 0.24 -12.48
C ILE A 200 -11.45 0.20 -11.12
N VAL A 201 -12.37 1.10 -10.86
CA VAL A 201 -13.25 1.06 -9.68
C VAL A 201 -14.67 0.83 -10.14
N SER A 202 -15.31 -0.18 -9.58
CA SER A 202 -16.74 -0.43 -9.71
C SER A 202 -17.43 0.05 -8.44
N GLU A 203 -18.15 1.16 -8.54
CA GLU A 203 -18.78 1.86 -7.41
C GLU A 203 -20.22 1.38 -7.18
N ASP A 204 -20.71 1.54 -5.95
CA ASP A 204 -22.11 1.27 -5.54
C ASP A 204 -22.60 -0.15 -5.88
N LYS A 205 -21.79 -1.15 -5.63
CA LYS A 205 -22.12 -2.55 -5.90
C LYS A 205 -22.43 -3.33 -4.62
N CYS A 206 -23.65 -3.85 -4.54
CA CYS A 206 -24.04 -4.83 -3.54
C CYS A 206 -24.00 -6.24 -4.15
N LEU A 207 -23.01 -7.06 -3.76
CA LEU A 207 -22.83 -8.40 -4.35
C LEU A 207 -23.97 -9.38 -4.01
N GLU A 208 -24.79 -9.10 -3.04
CA GLU A 208 -26.00 -9.89 -2.74
C GLU A 208 -27.04 -9.76 -3.85
N LYS A 209 -27.07 -8.62 -4.55
CA LYS A 209 -27.99 -8.39 -5.68
C LYS A 209 -27.42 -8.94 -6.98
N GLU A 210 -28.20 -9.76 -7.67
CA GLU A 210 -27.84 -10.33 -8.96
C GLU A 210 -27.52 -9.24 -9.99
N THR A 211 -28.30 -8.15 -10.01
CA THR A 211 -28.07 -7.03 -10.91
C THR A 211 -26.71 -6.38 -10.72
N CYS A 212 -26.24 -6.21 -9.48
CA CYS A 212 -24.90 -5.68 -9.20
C CYS A 212 -23.81 -6.66 -9.68
N ARG A 213 -23.98 -7.96 -9.44
CA ARG A 213 -23.01 -8.97 -9.94
C ARG A 213 -22.97 -8.98 -11.47
N THR A 214 -24.10 -8.84 -12.13
CA THR A 214 -24.16 -8.77 -13.61
C THR A 214 -23.40 -7.56 -14.15
N LEU A 215 -23.56 -6.40 -13.52
CA LEU A 215 -22.83 -5.18 -13.92
C LEU A 215 -21.33 -5.34 -13.67
N LEU A 216 -20.94 -5.80 -12.48
CA LEU A 216 -19.53 -6.03 -12.14
C LEU A 216 -18.87 -7.06 -13.07
N ALA A 217 -19.62 -8.13 -13.44
CA ALA A 217 -19.15 -9.13 -14.40
C ALA A 217 -18.90 -8.53 -15.78
N ALA A 218 -19.79 -7.69 -16.26
CA ALA A 218 -19.63 -7.00 -17.55
C ALA A 218 -18.45 -6.02 -17.54
N GLU A 219 -18.25 -5.27 -16.45
CA GLU A 219 -17.10 -4.38 -16.27
C GLU A 219 -15.80 -5.18 -16.26
N ALA A 220 -15.77 -6.33 -15.56
CA ALA A 220 -14.61 -7.22 -15.52
C ALA A 220 -14.26 -7.80 -16.91
N ASP A 221 -15.26 -8.27 -17.67
CA ASP A 221 -15.03 -8.81 -19.03
C ASP A 221 -14.52 -7.73 -19.99
N ASN A 222 -15.05 -6.51 -19.92
CA ASN A 222 -14.56 -5.38 -20.71
C ASN A 222 -13.10 -5.06 -20.35
N PHE A 223 -12.77 -5.07 -19.07
CA PHE A 223 -11.42 -4.78 -18.61
C PHE A 223 -10.44 -5.90 -18.99
N LEU A 224 -10.82 -7.17 -18.85
CA LEU A 224 -10.04 -8.32 -19.33
C LEU A 224 -9.76 -8.23 -20.83
N THR A 225 -10.76 -7.82 -21.62
CA THR A 225 -10.59 -7.60 -23.08
C THR A 225 -9.54 -6.52 -23.35
N HIS A 226 -9.57 -5.42 -22.61
CA HIS A 226 -8.58 -4.36 -22.74
C HIS A 226 -7.16 -4.85 -22.37
N ILE A 227 -7.01 -5.62 -21.28
CA ILE A 227 -5.71 -6.19 -20.90
C ILE A 227 -5.24 -7.22 -21.93
N GLN A 228 -6.14 -8.03 -22.50
CA GLN A 228 -5.78 -8.98 -23.55
C GLN A 228 -5.23 -8.25 -24.80
N ALA A 229 -5.82 -7.13 -25.17
CA ALA A 229 -5.29 -6.31 -26.28
C ALA A 229 -3.85 -5.83 -26.00
N LYS A 230 -3.53 -5.46 -24.76
CA LYS A 230 -2.16 -5.13 -24.36
C LYS A 230 -1.23 -6.35 -24.40
N TYR A 231 -1.70 -7.53 -23.99
CA TYR A 231 -0.91 -8.77 -24.12
C TYR A 231 -0.59 -9.06 -25.56
N ASP A 232 -1.57 -8.91 -26.46
CA ASP A 232 -1.39 -9.14 -27.91
C ASP A 232 -0.40 -8.11 -28.50
N GLU A 233 -0.51 -6.82 -28.12
CA GLU A 233 0.39 -5.75 -28.54
C GLU A 233 1.85 -6.02 -28.17
N PHE A 234 2.09 -6.51 -26.93
CA PHE A 234 3.43 -6.80 -26.43
C PHE A 234 3.89 -8.24 -26.70
N GLY A 235 3.08 -9.06 -27.36
CA GLY A 235 3.41 -10.45 -27.65
C GLY A 235 3.45 -11.37 -26.43
N ILE A 236 2.74 -10.99 -25.34
CA ILE A 236 2.66 -11.74 -24.09
C ILE A 236 1.72 -12.92 -24.29
N GLN A 237 2.21 -14.12 -23.99
CA GLN A 237 1.43 -15.34 -24.09
C GLN A 237 0.61 -15.60 -22.83
N GLY A 238 -0.62 -16.07 -22.99
CA GLY A 238 -1.51 -16.43 -21.88
C GLY A 238 -2.78 -15.60 -21.85
N LYS A 239 -3.58 -15.83 -20.80
CA LYS A 239 -4.79 -15.07 -20.54
C LYS A 239 -4.57 -14.12 -19.36
N PRO A 240 -5.09 -12.89 -19.43
CA PRO A 240 -5.02 -11.99 -18.32
C PRO A 240 -5.86 -12.50 -17.13
N THR A 241 -5.43 -12.10 -15.96
CA THR A 241 -6.10 -12.41 -14.69
C THR A 241 -6.39 -11.10 -13.98
N LEU A 242 -7.60 -10.93 -13.46
CA LEU A 242 -7.97 -9.81 -12.61
C LEU A 242 -7.99 -10.23 -11.14
N PHE A 243 -7.62 -9.30 -10.29
CA PHE A 243 -7.77 -9.40 -8.83
C PHE A 243 -8.85 -8.42 -8.38
N VAL A 244 -10.05 -8.94 -8.15
CA VAL A 244 -11.15 -8.15 -7.60
C VAL A 244 -10.93 -7.99 -6.11
N LYS A 245 -10.87 -6.76 -5.63
CA LYS A 245 -10.58 -6.41 -4.24
C LYS A 245 -11.66 -5.49 -3.69
N ASN A 246 -11.94 -5.59 -2.40
CA ASN A 246 -12.64 -4.52 -1.68
C ASN A 246 -11.72 -3.29 -1.61
N ASP A 247 -12.18 -2.13 -2.06
CA ASP A 247 -11.39 -0.89 -2.12
C ASP A 247 -10.93 -0.39 -0.74
N SER A 248 -11.73 -0.68 0.30
CA SER A 248 -11.39 -0.41 1.72
C SER A 248 -10.79 -1.61 2.45
N GLY A 249 -10.56 -2.75 1.76
CA GLY A 249 -10.11 -4.00 2.37
C GLY A 249 -8.66 -3.95 2.86
N THR A 250 -8.39 -4.65 3.99
CA THR A 250 -7.08 -4.77 4.63
C THR A 250 -6.60 -6.22 4.69
N TYR A 251 -5.31 -6.45 4.93
CA TYR A 251 -4.69 -7.76 5.20
C TYR A 251 -4.88 -8.83 4.12
N GLY A 252 -5.07 -8.45 2.84
CA GLY A 252 -5.31 -9.42 1.77
C GLY A 252 -6.62 -10.19 1.88
N LEU A 253 -7.49 -9.81 2.82
CA LEU A 253 -8.85 -10.34 2.91
C LEU A 253 -9.70 -9.74 1.80
N GLY A 254 -10.61 -10.55 1.23
CA GLY A 254 -11.51 -10.06 0.18
C GLY A 254 -10.83 -9.85 -1.17
N ILE A 255 -9.85 -10.67 -1.53
CA ILE A 255 -9.27 -10.72 -2.87
C ILE A 255 -9.81 -11.97 -3.59
N LEU A 256 -10.30 -11.77 -4.80
CA LEU A 256 -10.73 -12.84 -5.70
C LEU A 256 -9.97 -12.71 -7.03
N GLU A 257 -9.33 -13.79 -7.43
CA GLU A 257 -8.71 -13.93 -8.74
C GLU A 257 -9.74 -14.49 -9.73
N ILE A 258 -9.89 -13.84 -10.89
CA ILE A 258 -10.81 -14.24 -11.96
C ILE A 258 -10.16 -14.10 -13.34
N GLN A 259 -10.64 -14.90 -14.29
CA GLN A 259 -10.29 -14.83 -15.71
C GLN A 259 -11.51 -14.57 -16.61
N SER A 260 -12.70 -14.46 -16.02
CA SER A 260 -13.93 -14.09 -16.70
C SER A 260 -14.92 -13.45 -15.74
N GLY A 261 -15.82 -12.60 -16.25
CA GLY A 261 -16.93 -12.06 -15.47
C GLY A 261 -17.93 -13.11 -15.02
N GLU A 262 -18.06 -14.25 -15.74
CA GLU A 262 -18.92 -15.36 -15.37
C GLU A 262 -18.59 -15.90 -13.96
N GLU A 263 -17.34 -15.86 -13.54
CA GLU A 263 -16.92 -16.28 -12.21
C GLU A 263 -17.54 -15.43 -11.10
N LEU A 264 -17.83 -14.14 -11.37
CA LEU A 264 -18.51 -13.23 -10.44
C LEU A 264 -20.01 -13.53 -10.35
N LEU A 265 -20.63 -14.01 -11.42
CA LEU A 265 -22.04 -14.42 -11.40
C LEU A 265 -22.24 -15.68 -10.55
N ASN A 266 -21.28 -16.58 -10.55
CA ASN A 266 -21.33 -17.90 -9.91
C ASN A 266 -20.62 -17.93 -8.54
N LEU A 267 -20.50 -16.79 -7.85
CA LEU A 267 -19.87 -16.74 -6.54
C LEU A 267 -20.67 -17.52 -5.50
N SER A 268 -19.97 -18.36 -4.74
CA SER A 268 -20.56 -18.97 -3.54
C SER A 268 -20.76 -17.91 -2.44
N ASN A 269 -21.73 -18.12 -1.56
CA ASN A 269 -21.98 -17.21 -0.42
C ASN A 269 -20.71 -16.97 0.41
N ARG A 270 -19.85 -17.98 0.57
CA ARG A 270 -18.56 -17.83 1.28
C ARG A 270 -17.61 -16.88 0.58
N LYS A 271 -17.53 -16.94 -0.76
CA LYS A 271 -16.68 -16.03 -1.55
C LYS A 271 -17.25 -14.62 -1.56
N MET A 272 -18.57 -14.47 -1.69
CA MET A 272 -19.26 -13.18 -1.59
C MET A 272 -18.97 -12.50 -0.25
N ASN A 273 -19.24 -13.20 0.85
CA ASN A 273 -18.99 -12.66 2.19
C ASN A 273 -17.52 -12.27 2.38
N ARG A 274 -16.58 -13.04 1.84
CA ARG A 274 -15.15 -12.73 1.92
C ARG A 274 -14.77 -11.45 1.16
N LEU A 275 -15.43 -11.16 0.02
CA LEU A 275 -15.23 -9.93 -0.74
C LEU A 275 -15.90 -8.73 -0.07
N THR A 276 -17.11 -8.92 0.44
CA THR A 276 -17.95 -7.84 0.99
C THR A 276 -17.47 -7.38 2.36
N TYR A 277 -17.11 -8.32 3.24
CA TYR A 277 -16.79 -7.98 4.63
C TYR A 277 -15.27 -7.82 4.82
N GLY A 278 -14.85 -6.57 4.99
CA GLY A 278 -13.52 -6.23 5.49
C GLY A 278 -13.42 -6.36 7.01
N LYS A 279 -12.23 -6.15 7.57
CA LYS A 279 -12.03 -6.06 9.02
C LYS A 279 -12.79 -4.83 9.54
N GLY A 280 -13.67 -5.02 10.50
CA GLY A 280 -14.50 -3.95 11.07
C GLY A 280 -15.99 -3.99 10.66
N GLY A 281 -16.41 -4.94 9.80
CA GLY A 281 -17.82 -5.20 9.50
C GLY A 281 -18.50 -4.16 8.61
N ALA A 282 -17.75 -3.27 7.98
CA ALA A 282 -18.29 -2.38 6.97
C ALA A 282 -18.50 -3.14 5.65
N ASP A 283 -19.70 -3.03 5.08
CA ASP A 283 -20.01 -3.59 3.78
C ASP A 283 -19.18 -2.91 2.69
N ALA A 284 -18.59 -3.70 1.80
CA ALA A 284 -17.94 -3.14 0.62
C ALA A 284 -19.01 -2.69 -0.38
N GLU A 285 -18.94 -1.43 -0.73
CA GLU A 285 -19.77 -0.85 -1.79
C GLU A 285 -18.95 -0.60 -3.06
N ASN A 286 -17.62 -0.56 -2.94
CA ASN A 286 -16.71 -0.30 -4.04
C ASN A 286 -15.70 -1.43 -4.20
N PHE A 287 -15.50 -1.88 -5.44
CA PHE A 287 -14.54 -2.91 -5.82
C PHE A 287 -13.50 -2.35 -6.79
N LEU A 288 -12.25 -2.65 -6.47
CA LEU A 288 -11.09 -2.34 -7.29
C LEU A 288 -10.70 -3.56 -8.11
#